data_e485f83d0f6f3ccc0420f19096f71089
#
_entry.id   e485f83d0f6f3ccc0420f19096f71089
#
_cell.length_a   1.000
_cell.length_b   1.000
_cell.length_c   1.000
_cell.angle_alpha   90.00
_cell.angle_beta   90.00
_cell.angle_gamma   90.00
#
_symmetry.space_group_name_H-M   'P 1'
#
loop_
_entity.id
_entity.type
_entity.pdbx_description
1 polymer ?
#
loop_
_entity_poly.entity_id
_entity_poly.type
_entity_poly.pdbx_seq_one_letter_code
_entity_poly.pdbx_strand_id
1 'polypeptide(L)'
;MREHVMRIVDAYNKILCDLSAVERRLFSDHIRKLDKRINQGLQKLTWVSKGIIEHYVNDCCAHCAEIYAIVRRFKEGKQRISHQCRLASSMLLLQIDKNVTYAHDIFEATQAARRTEMKRRLQQSHEITQLELRAIFTNFCDGTSEVLREWREFVKEIDSQVEAALRQAVKRSLQALSRAINGDAMSEPQTLFCLKLVLENGRIDYKPTMISLTHLVNIVAKELISTIAVVPRLCDILSPETVKQSSVANDRSDCSALTKRHRSFYSTISNDEDMLKIVVQIMNGMSLAATELQRHLGSYIRCRSILRDSP
;
A
#
# COMPACT_ATOMS: atom_id res chain seq x y z
N MET A 1 30.23 -19.41 38.06
CA MET A 1 29.73 -18.01 38.06
C MET A 1 29.77 -17.38 36.66
N ARG A 2 30.91 -17.37 35.96
CA ARG A 2 31.03 -16.79 34.59
C ARG A 2 30.02 -17.40 33.63
N GLU A 3 29.88 -18.71 33.59
CA GLU A 3 28.94 -19.43 32.70
C GLU A 3 27.47 -19.09 33.01
N HIS A 4 27.08 -18.96 34.28
CA HIS A 4 25.74 -18.57 34.69
C HIS A 4 25.39 -17.14 34.26
N VAL A 5 26.36 -16.20 34.41
CA VAL A 5 26.14 -14.81 33.94
C VAL A 5 26.02 -14.76 32.42
N MET A 6 26.85 -15.51 31.68
CA MET A 6 26.77 -15.56 30.21
C MET A 6 25.45 -16.08 29.74
N ARG A 7 24.83 -17.08 30.37
CA ARG A 7 23.48 -17.56 29.99
C ARG A 7 22.42 -16.46 30.09
N ILE A 8 22.46 -15.62 31.13
CA ILE A 8 21.51 -14.48 31.25
C ILE A 8 21.81 -13.44 30.19
N VAL A 9 23.08 -13.10 29.97
CA VAL A 9 23.53 -12.12 28.96
C VAL A 9 23.09 -12.56 27.54
N ASP A 10 23.29 -13.83 27.22
CA ASP A 10 22.91 -14.38 25.91
C ASP A 10 21.38 -14.35 25.71
N ALA A 11 20.61 -14.73 26.75
CA ALA A 11 19.16 -14.67 26.70
C ALA A 11 18.62 -13.22 26.56
N TYR A 12 19.25 -12.27 27.25
CA TYR A 12 18.93 -10.85 27.18
C TYR A 12 19.31 -10.24 25.83
N ASN A 13 20.51 -10.51 25.33
CA ASN A 13 20.98 -10.02 24.04
C ASN A 13 20.10 -10.52 22.89
N LYS A 14 19.60 -11.74 22.97
CA LYS A 14 18.67 -12.30 21.99
C LYS A 14 17.40 -11.44 21.83
N ILE A 15 16.91 -10.85 22.92
CA ILE A 15 15.78 -9.91 22.86
C ILE A 15 16.18 -8.63 22.13
N LEU A 16 17.32 -8.04 22.52
CA LEU A 16 17.76 -6.74 22.01
C LEU A 16 18.21 -6.78 20.54
N CYS A 17 18.93 -7.84 20.13
CA CYS A 17 19.41 -7.97 18.76
C CYS A 17 18.29 -8.01 17.73
N ASP A 18 17.13 -8.48 18.15
CA ASP A 18 15.97 -8.59 17.25
C ASP A 18 15.14 -7.31 17.12
N LEU A 19 15.35 -6.29 17.94
CA LEU A 19 14.59 -5.06 17.96
C LEU A 19 15.33 -3.90 17.29
N SER A 20 14.65 -3.18 16.38
CA SER A 20 15.11 -1.89 15.86
C SER A 20 15.10 -0.82 16.96
N ALA A 21 15.72 0.35 16.70
CA ALA A 21 15.73 1.45 17.66
C ALA A 21 14.33 1.95 18.06
N VAL A 22 13.41 2.00 17.11
CA VAL A 22 11.98 2.38 17.35
C VAL A 22 11.29 1.30 18.18
N GLU A 23 11.49 0.03 17.82
CA GLU A 23 10.91 -1.09 18.53
C GLU A 23 11.44 -1.22 19.97
N ARG A 24 12.74 -0.95 20.22
CA ARG A 24 13.30 -0.90 21.58
C ARG A 24 12.60 0.13 22.46
N ARG A 25 12.23 1.29 21.92
CA ARG A 25 11.47 2.30 22.66
C ARG A 25 10.07 1.82 22.99
N LEU A 26 9.41 1.15 22.04
CA LEU A 26 8.09 0.54 22.27
C LEU A 26 8.12 -0.52 23.37
N PHE A 27 9.21 -1.30 23.47
CA PHE A 27 9.43 -2.32 24.51
C PHE A 27 10.16 -1.81 25.76
N SER A 28 10.38 -0.50 25.89
CA SER A 28 11.22 0.08 26.96
C SER A 28 10.78 -0.33 28.37
N ASP A 29 9.48 -0.39 28.63
CA ASP A 29 8.95 -0.79 29.93
C ASP A 29 9.20 -2.26 30.26
N HIS A 30 9.06 -3.14 29.28
CA HIS A 30 9.35 -4.57 29.46
C HIS A 30 10.85 -4.79 29.73
N ILE A 31 11.71 -4.08 28.99
CA ILE A 31 13.16 -4.12 29.16
C ILE A 31 13.55 -3.57 30.53
N ARG A 32 13.01 -2.42 30.93
CA ARG A 32 13.27 -1.80 32.24
C ARG A 32 12.83 -2.68 33.42
N LYS A 33 11.68 -3.35 33.31
CA LYS A 33 11.22 -4.31 34.33
C LYS A 33 12.17 -5.51 34.42
N LEU A 34 12.64 -6.00 33.30
CA LEU A 34 13.62 -7.09 33.21
C LEU A 34 14.97 -6.67 33.83
N ASP A 35 15.51 -5.50 33.46
CA ASP A 35 16.76 -4.94 33.99
C ASP A 35 16.69 -4.80 35.51
N LYS A 36 15.57 -4.26 36.03
CA LYS A 36 15.35 -4.12 37.46
C LYS A 36 15.39 -5.47 38.17
N ARG A 37 14.74 -6.49 37.60
CA ARG A 37 14.67 -7.84 38.17
C ARG A 37 16.05 -8.52 38.18
N ILE A 38 16.78 -8.43 37.06
CA ILE A 38 18.17 -8.96 36.94
C ILE A 38 19.06 -8.27 37.96
N ASN A 39 19.06 -6.95 38.03
CA ASN A 39 19.95 -6.19 38.92
C ASN A 39 19.62 -6.44 40.40
N GLN A 40 18.39 -6.52 40.80
CA GLN A 40 18.00 -6.83 42.18
C GLN A 40 18.41 -8.24 42.61
N GLY A 41 18.35 -9.20 41.70
CA GLY A 41 18.85 -10.56 41.98
C GLY A 41 20.36 -10.62 42.06
N LEU A 42 21.08 -9.96 41.17
CA LEU A 42 22.56 -9.88 41.19
C LEU A 42 23.07 -9.28 42.50
N GLN A 43 22.44 -8.25 43.05
CA GLN A 43 22.81 -7.65 44.34
C GLN A 43 22.66 -8.61 45.51
N LYS A 44 21.70 -9.56 45.44
CA LYS A 44 21.45 -10.54 46.51
C LYS A 44 22.39 -11.77 46.44
N LEU A 45 23.08 -11.98 45.31
CA LEU A 45 23.86 -13.20 45.05
C LEU A 45 25.29 -13.18 45.63
N THR A 46 25.75 -12.10 46.25
CA THR A 46 27.13 -11.91 46.67
C THR A 46 27.63 -12.94 47.72
N TRP A 47 26.73 -13.68 48.37
CA TRP A 47 27.10 -14.60 49.48
C TRP A 47 26.23 -15.88 49.53
N VAL A 48 25.76 -16.41 48.41
CA VAL A 48 24.75 -17.47 48.41
C VAL A 48 25.28 -18.79 47.84
N SER A 49 24.68 -19.91 48.25
CA SER A 49 25.04 -21.26 47.80
C SER A 49 24.81 -21.51 46.32
N LYS A 50 25.58 -22.42 45.72
CA LYS A 50 25.54 -22.74 44.27
C LYS A 50 24.14 -23.09 43.75
N GLY A 51 23.31 -23.80 44.52
CA GLY A 51 21.95 -24.17 44.12
C GLY A 51 20.97 -22.99 44.00
N ILE A 52 21.16 -21.96 44.85
CA ILE A 52 20.33 -20.74 44.77
C ILE A 52 20.73 -19.89 43.57
N ILE A 53 22.02 -19.86 43.19
CA ILE A 53 22.51 -19.18 42.00
C ILE A 53 21.88 -19.80 40.75
N GLU A 54 21.84 -21.10 40.65
CA GLU A 54 21.27 -21.83 39.51
C GLU A 54 19.76 -21.60 39.37
N HIS A 55 19.05 -21.61 40.49
CA HIS A 55 17.63 -21.28 40.51
C HIS A 55 17.37 -19.85 40.00
N TYR A 56 18.10 -18.86 40.49
CA TYR A 56 18.03 -17.48 40.04
C TYR A 56 18.34 -17.32 38.53
N VAL A 57 19.37 -17.99 38.01
CA VAL A 57 19.71 -17.95 36.58
C VAL A 57 18.59 -18.52 35.74
N ASN A 58 18.02 -19.64 36.15
CA ASN A 58 16.90 -20.26 35.45
C ASN A 58 15.63 -19.35 35.44
N ASP A 59 15.34 -18.68 36.56
CA ASP A 59 14.26 -17.72 36.70
C ASP A 59 14.45 -16.49 35.78
N CYS A 60 15.67 -15.94 35.71
CA CYS A 60 16.01 -14.85 34.78
C CYS A 60 15.89 -15.30 33.33
N CYS A 61 16.40 -16.48 32.98
CA CYS A 61 16.30 -17.02 31.64
C CYS A 61 14.85 -17.29 31.22
N ALA A 62 13.99 -17.79 32.13
CA ALA A 62 12.57 -17.99 31.88
C ALA A 62 11.88 -16.66 31.58
N HIS A 63 12.18 -15.61 32.36
CA HIS A 63 11.64 -14.26 32.12
C HIS A 63 12.08 -13.66 30.78
N CYS A 64 13.37 -13.84 30.44
CA CYS A 64 13.85 -13.46 29.10
C CYS A 64 13.10 -14.20 28.00
N ALA A 65 12.82 -15.49 28.19
CA ALA A 65 12.08 -16.31 27.23
C ALA A 65 10.61 -15.83 27.04
N GLU A 66 9.96 -15.42 28.13
CA GLU A 66 8.60 -14.84 28.08
C GLU A 66 8.60 -13.54 27.25
N ILE A 67 9.52 -12.60 27.54
CA ILE A 67 9.64 -11.35 26.78
C ILE A 67 10.01 -11.63 25.32
N TYR A 68 10.91 -12.56 25.08
CA TYR A 68 11.28 -12.96 23.73
C TYR A 68 10.09 -13.53 22.93
N ALA A 69 9.23 -14.32 23.59
CA ALA A 69 8.00 -14.82 22.96
C ALA A 69 7.05 -13.68 22.55
N ILE A 70 6.97 -12.64 23.39
CA ILE A 70 6.21 -11.42 23.08
C ILE A 70 6.83 -10.72 21.87
N VAL A 71 8.11 -10.45 21.88
CA VAL A 71 8.86 -9.82 20.76
C VAL A 71 8.68 -10.61 19.47
N ARG A 72 8.70 -11.94 19.53
CA ARG A 72 8.50 -12.80 18.37
C ARG A 72 7.09 -12.63 17.77
N ARG A 73 6.05 -12.62 18.60
CA ARG A 73 4.65 -12.37 18.15
C ARG A 73 4.50 -11.01 17.49
N PHE A 74 5.12 -9.99 18.08
CA PHE A 74 5.17 -8.65 17.48
C PHE A 74 5.79 -8.69 16.07
N LYS A 75 6.94 -9.34 15.92
CA LYS A 75 7.62 -9.46 14.64
C LYS A 75 6.83 -10.24 13.60
N GLU A 76 6.18 -11.32 14.02
CA GLU A 76 5.27 -12.07 13.16
C GLU A 76 4.13 -11.19 12.65
N GLY A 77 3.52 -10.37 13.53
CA GLY A 77 2.51 -9.38 13.15
C GLY A 77 3.05 -8.34 12.17
N LYS A 78 4.23 -7.77 12.44
CA LYS A 78 4.89 -6.82 11.54
C LYS A 78 5.24 -7.45 10.17
N GLN A 79 5.64 -8.72 10.14
CA GLN A 79 5.88 -9.44 8.88
C GLN A 79 4.58 -9.62 8.06
N ARG A 80 3.45 -9.93 8.72
CA ARG A 80 2.14 -10.02 8.05
C ARG A 80 1.71 -8.67 7.48
N ILE A 81 1.92 -7.57 8.20
CA ILE A 81 1.68 -6.21 7.70
C ILE A 81 2.57 -5.91 6.48
N SER A 82 3.87 -6.19 6.57
CA SER A 82 4.80 -5.99 5.46
C SER A 82 4.45 -6.85 4.24
N HIS A 83 3.88 -8.04 4.45
CA HIS A 83 3.35 -8.87 3.38
C HIS A 83 2.15 -8.20 2.69
N GLN A 84 1.21 -7.62 3.44
CA GLN A 84 0.07 -6.87 2.88
C GLN A 84 0.55 -5.66 2.05
N CYS A 85 1.54 -4.91 2.54
CA CYS A 85 2.14 -3.81 1.77
C CYS A 85 2.76 -4.30 0.46
N ARG A 86 3.47 -5.44 0.47
CA ARG A 86 4.03 -6.04 -0.76
C ARG A 86 2.95 -6.47 -1.73
N LEU A 87 1.88 -7.10 -1.24
CA LEU A 87 0.72 -7.44 -2.08
C LEU A 87 0.11 -6.19 -2.70
N ALA A 88 -0.15 -5.15 -1.92
CA ALA A 88 -0.68 -3.88 -2.42
C ALA A 88 0.24 -3.26 -3.48
N SER A 89 1.55 -3.20 -3.25
CA SER A 89 2.52 -2.63 -4.19
C SER A 89 2.64 -3.42 -5.51
N SER A 90 2.36 -4.72 -5.48
CA SER A 90 2.39 -5.58 -6.66
C SER A 90 1.10 -5.51 -7.49
N MET A 91 0.02 -4.93 -6.97
CA MET A 91 -1.26 -4.82 -7.68
C MET A 91 -1.12 -3.95 -8.92
N LEU A 92 -1.68 -4.43 -10.02
CA LEU A 92 -1.89 -3.64 -11.22
C LEU A 92 -3.36 -3.22 -11.24
N LEU A 93 -3.61 -1.91 -11.05
CA LEU A 93 -4.96 -1.35 -10.94
C LEU A 93 -5.66 -1.28 -12.30
N LEU A 94 -4.88 -1.33 -13.38
CA LEU A 94 -5.31 -1.34 -14.78
C LEU A 94 -5.35 -2.77 -15.30
N GLN A 95 -6.27 -3.04 -16.24
CA GLN A 95 -6.31 -4.29 -17.01
C GLN A 95 -6.13 -3.99 -18.50
N ILE A 96 -4.99 -4.41 -19.04
CA ILE A 96 -4.72 -4.43 -20.48
C ILE A 96 -4.19 -5.82 -20.80
N ASP A 97 -4.98 -6.55 -21.59
CA ASP A 97 -4.63 -7.89 -22.00
C ASP A 97 -3.73 -7.83 -23.23
N LYS A 98 -2.71 -8.68 -23.28
CA LYS A 98 -1.79 -8.75 -24.42
C LYS A 98 -2.55 -9.21 -25.68
N ASN A 99 -2.25 -8.55 -26.79
CA ASN A 99 -2.83 -8.87 -28.11
C ASN A 99 -4.36 -8.68 -28.21
N VAL A 100 -4.95 -7.91 -27.30
CA VAL A 100 -6.37 -7.53 -27.36
C VAL A 100 -6.48 -6.08 -27.80
N THR A 101 -7.23 -5.86 -28.86
CA THR A 101 -7.64 -4.52 -29.31
C THR A 101 -9.06 -4.24 -28.81
N TYR A 102 -9.22 -3.15 -28.08
CA TYR A 102 -10.47 -2.83 -27.40
C TYR A 102 -11.36 -1.91 -28.24
N ALA A 103 -12.67 -2.20 -28.27
CA ALA A 103 -13.66 -1.19 -28.57
C ALA A 103 -13.78 -0.23 -27.37
N HIS A 104 -14.21 1.01 -27.61
CA HIS A 104 -14.29 2.08 -26.59
C HIS A 104 -15.11 1.67 -25.36
N ASP A 105 -16.31 1.16 -25.56
CA ASP A 105 -17.24 0.72 -24.54
C ASP A 105 -16.77 -0.51 -23.76
N ILE A 106 -16.12 -1.45 -24.46
CA ILE A 106 -15.53 -2.65 -23.84
C ILE A 106 -14.35 -2.26 -22.96
N PHE A 107 -13.50 -1.33 -23.40
CA PHE A 107 -12.38 -0.85 -22.60
C PHE A 107 -12.88 -0.15 -21.32
N GLU A 108 -13.86 0.76 -21.46
CA GLU A 108 -14.47 1.45 -20.33
C GLU A 108 -15.06 0.48 -19.31
N ALA A 109 -15.88 -0.48 -19.76
CA ALA A 109 -16.48 -1.50 -18.90
C ALA A 109 -15.43 -2.39 -18.22
N THR A 110 -14.39 -2.78 -18.93
CA THR A 110 -13.27 -3.60 -18.39
C THR A 110 -12.54 -2.83 -17.28
N GLN A 111 -12.23 -1.55 -17.50
CA GLN A 111 -11.56 -0.74 -16.49
C GLN A 111 -12.45 -0.47 -15.28
N ALA A 112 -13.76 -0.26 -15.47
CA ALA A 112 -14.71 -0.09 -14.36
C ALA A 112 -14.83 -1.35 -13.49
N ALA A 113 -14.93 -2.53 -14.12
CA ALA A 113 -14.93 -3.81 -13.40
C ALA A 113 -13.62 -4.05 -12.64
N ARG A 114 -12.49 -3.79 -13.30
CA ARG A 114 -11.16 -3.91 -12.69
C ARG A 114 -11.00 -2.99 -11.49
N ARG A 115 -11.42 -1.74 -11.60
CA ARG A 115 -11.40 -0.76 -10.52
C ARG A 115 -12.19 -1.23 -9.31
N THR A 116 -13.40 -1.74 -9.52
CA THR A 116 -14.26 -2.25 -8.44
C THR A 116 -13.57 -3.39 -7.69
N GLU A 117 -12.99 -4.35 -8.41
CA GLU A 117 -12.27 -5.46 -7.81
C GLU A 117 -11.01 -4.99 -7.06
N MET A 118 -10.26 -4.03 -7.61
CA MET A 118 -9.05 -3.52 -6.95
C MET A 118 -9.39 -2.72 -5.70
N LYS A 119 -10.46 -1.92 -5.69
CA LYS A 119 -10.96 -1.25 -4.47
C LYS A 119 -11.26 -2.28 -3.38
N ARG A 120 -11.99 -3.36 -3.72
CA ARG A 120 -12.31 -4.44 -2.78
C ARG A 120 -11.05 -5.09 -2.21
N ARG A 121 -10.05 -5.41 -3.06
CA ARG A 121 -8.77 -6.02 -2.62
C ARG A 121 -7.96 -5.10 -1.74
N LEU A 122 -7.88 -3.81 -2.07
CA LEU A 122 -7.18 -2.81 -1.26
C LEU A 122 -7.84 -2.64 0.11
N GLN A 123 -9.18 -2.57 0.18
CA GLN A 123 -9.92 -2.53 1.43
C GLN A 123 -9.65 -3.76 2.28
N GLN A 124 -9.76 -4.95 1.71
CA GLN A 124 -9.48 -6.21 2.40
C GLN A 124 -8.05 -6.28 2.95
N SER A 125 -7.05 -5.89 2.15
CA SER A 125 -5.65 -5.83 2.59
C SER A 125 -5.46 -4.82 3.73
N HIS A 126 -6.15 -3.68 3.66
CA HIS A 126 -6.11 -2.66 4.70
C HIS A 126 -6.79 -3.11 6.00
N GLU A 127 -7.92 -3.78 5.92
CA GLU A 127 -8.61 -4.38 7.08
C GLU A 127 -7.73 -5.40 7.81
N ILE A 128 -7.04 -6.28 7.06
CA ILE A 128 -6.06 -7.22 7.63
C ILE A 128 -4.96 -6.45 8.38
N THR A 129 -4.42 -5.38 7.77
CA THR A 129 -3.39 -4.54 8.40
C THR A 129 -3.91 -3.89 9.69
N GLN A 130 -5.15 -3.41 9.71
CA GLN A 130 -5.77 -2.85 10.91
C GLN A 130 -5.93 -3.88 12.02
N LEU A 131 -6.39 -5.09 11.67
CA LEU A 131 -6.56 -6.19 12.62
C LEU A 131 -5.22 -6.59 13.26
N GLU A 132 -4.16 -6.70 12.46
CA GLU A 132 -2.82 -7.01 12.96
C GLU A 132 -2.30 -5.91 13.90
N LEU A 133 -2.49 -4.64 13.55
CA LEU A 133 -2.09 -3.52 14.42
C LEU A 133 -2.89 -3.49 15.72
N ARG A 134 -4.18 -3.77 15.68
CA ARG A 134 -4.99 -3.88 16.91
C ARG A 134 -4.53 -5.05 17.78
N ALA A 135 -4.23 -6.20 17.19
CA ALA A 135 -3.70 -7.35 17.92
C ALA A 135 -2.32 -7.03 18.56
N ILE A 136 -1.45 -6.35 17.84
CA ILE A 136 -0.18 -5.84 18.37
C ILE A 136 -0.47 -4.89 19.54
N PHE A 137 -1.32 -3.89 19.37
CA PHE A 137 -1.65 -2.92 20.43
C PHE A 137 -2.16 -3.57 21.70
N THR A 138 -3.13 -4.47 21.57
CA THR A 138 -3.74 -5.17 22.73
C THR A 138 -2.72 -6.00 23.51
N ASN A 139 -1.73 -6.57 22.84
CA ASN A 139 -0.73 -7.41 23.48
C ASN A 139 0.42 -6.61 24.13
N PHE A 140 0.63 -5.34 23.76
CA PHE A 140 1.82 -4.59 24.12
C PHE A 140 1.58 -3.29 24.87
N CYS A 141 0.39 -2.67 24.73
CA CYS A 141 0.14 -1.37 25.33
C CYS A 141 -0.53 -1.53 26.70
N ASP A 142 0.24 -1.30 27.75
CA ASP A 142 -0.27 -1.18 29.13
C ASP A 142 -0.88 0.21 29.41
N GLY A 143 -0.99 1.08 28.41
CA GLY A 143 -1.72 2.34 28.46
C GLY A 143 -0.96 3.51 29.06
N THR A 144 0.33 3.39 29.33
CA THR A 144 1.16 4.52 29.79
C THR A 144 1.32 5.56 28.68
N SER A 145 1.42 6.83 29.06
CA SER A 145 1.53 7.96 28.10
C SER A 145 2.78 7.85 27.21
N GLU A 146 3.86 7.28 27.72
CA GLU A 146 5.11 7.08 27.01
C GLU A 146 4.95 6.00 25.92
N VAL A 147 4.40 4.84 26.26
CA VAL A 147 4.13 3.75 25.31
C VAL A 147 3.14 4.20 24.23
N LEU A 148 2.12 4.99 24.59
CA LEU A 148 1.17 5.53 23.62
C LEU A 148 1.81 6.51 22.63
N ARG A 149 2.83 7.27 23.05
CA ARG A 149 3.61 8.13 22.15
C ARG A 149 4.41 7.31 21.16
N GLU A 150 5.15 6.31 21.64
CA GLU A 150 5.97 5.44 20.78
C GLU A 150 5.08 4.59 19.83
N TRP A 151 3.89 4.20 20.28
CA TRP A 151 2.89 3.55 19.44
C TRP A 151 2.44 4.43 18.27
N ARG A 152 2.17 5.72 18.52
CA ARG A 152 1.80 6.65 17.44
C ARG A 152 2.91 6.77 16.39
N GLU A 153 4.17 6.82 16.81
CA GLU A 153 5.31 6.86 15.88
C GLU A 153 5.44 5.56 15.08
N PHE A 154 5.22 4.42 15.73
CA PHE A 154 5.18 3.13 15.04
C PHE A 154 4.06 3.04 13.99
N VAL A 155 2.85 3.49 14.32
CA VAL A 155 1.73 3.51 13.36
C VAL A 155 2.01 4.47 12.19
N LYS A 156 2.68 5.61 12.41
CA LYS A 156 3.11 6.50 11.33
C LYS A 156 4.13 5.84 10.40
N GLU A 157 5.05 5.05 10.95
CA GLU A 157 6.01 4.28 10.13
C GLU A 157 5.27 3.28 9.23
N ILE A 158 4.26 2.59 9.77
CA ILE A 158 3.41 1.68 8.98
C ILE A 158 2.60 2.46 7.94
N ASP A 159 2.02 3.61 8.27
CA ASP A 159 1.32 4.48 7.31
C ASP A 159 2.24 4.88 6.15
N SER A 160 3.50 5.19 6.41
CA SER A 160 4.48 5.50 5.37
C SER A 160 4.76 4.30 4.46
N GLN A 161 4.82 3.08 5.01
CA GLN A 161 5.00 1.85 4.22
C GLN A 161 3.76 1.57 3.34
N VAL A 162 2.55 1.76 3.87
CA VAL A 162 1.30 1.63 3.11
C VAL A 162 1.23 2.67 2.00
N GLU A 163 1.56 3.94 2.29
CA GLU A 163 1.61 5.01 1.29
C GLU A 163 2.58 4.69 0.16
N ALA A 164 3.79 4.23 0.47
CA ALA A 164 4.79 3.83 -0.52
C ALA A 164 4.29 2.67 -1.40
N ALA A 165 3.60 1.69 -0.79
CA ALA A 165 3.03 0.56 -1.52
C ALA A 165 1.91 1.00 -2.48
N LEU A 166 0.99 1.84 -2.04
CA LEU A 166 -0.09 2.39 -2.86
C LEU A 166 0.45 3.26 -4.00
N ARG A 167 1.44 4.13 -3.70
CA ARG A 167 2.14 4.95 -4.69
C ARG A 167 2.76 4.09 -5.79
N GLN A 168 3.42 3.00 -5.40
CA GLN A 168 4.02 2.08 -6.36
C GLN A 168 2.98 1.37 -7.24
N ALA A 169 1.84 0.96 -6.68
CA ALA A 169 0.75 0.34 -7.44
C ALA A 169 0.17 1.31 -8.49
N VAL A 170 -0.10 2.55 -8.11
CA VAL A 170 -0.58 3.61 -9.00
C VAL A 170 0.45 3.90 -10.09
N LYS A 171 1.72 4.11 -9.71
CA LYS A 171 2.82 4.40 -10.65
C LYS A 171 2.95 3.31 -11.71
N ARG A 172 2.98 2.05 -11.30
CA ARG A 172 3.06 0.90 -12.22
C ARG A 172 1.86 0.84 -13.17
N SER A 173 0.67 1.15 -12.68
CA SER A 173 -0.55 1.13 -13.47
C SER A 173 -0.57 2.25 -14.50
N LEU A 174 -0.19 3.47 -14.12
CA LEU A 174 -0.04 4.59 -15.05
C LEU A 174 1.06 4.34 -16.08
N GLN A 175 2.20 3.76 -15.67
CA GLN A 175 3.27 3.37 -16.59
C GLN A 175 2.82 2.29 -17.58
N ALA A 176 1.97 1.34 -17.15
CA ALA A 176 1.40 0.34 -18.03
C ALA A 176 0.47 0.99 -19.08
N LEU A 177 -0.37 1.95 -18.68
CA LEU A 177 -1.20 2.71 -19.59
C LEU A 177 -0.36 3.57 -20.55
N SER A 178 0.67 4.23 -20.04
CA SER A 178 1.61 5.03 -20.88
C SER A 178 2.29 4.17 -21.93
N ARG A 179 2.77 2.98 -21.57
CA ARG A 179 3.39 2.04 -22.51
C ARG A 179 2.41 1.52 -23.57
N ALA A 180 1.16 1.26 -23.15
CA ALA A 180 0.14 0.80 -24.10
C ALA A 180 -0.25 1.86 -25.14
N ILE A 181 -0.09 3.15 -24.82
CA ILE A 181 -0.42 4.28 -25.72
C ILE A 181 0.79 4.68 -26.55
N ASN A 182 1.97 4.83 -25.92
CA ASN A 182 3.16 5.35 -26.56
C ASN A 182 4.00 4.26 -27.26
N GLY A 183 3.66 2.98 -27.04
CA GLY A 183 4.51 1.85 -27.41
C GLY A 183 5.68 1.69 -26.44
N ASP A 184 6.34 0.55 -26.55
CA ASP A 184 7.60 0.27 -25.86
C ASP A 184 8.67 0.08 -26.94
N ALA A 185 9.79 0.76 -26.82
CA ALA A 185 10.88 0.74 -27.81
C ALA A 185 11.45 -0.68 -28.06
N MET A 186 11.16 -1.62 -27.16
CA MET A 186 11.67 -3.00 -27.18
C MET A 186 10.59 -4.04 -27.55
N SER A 187 9.33 -3.63 -27.71
CA SER A 187 8.20 -4.55 -27.97
C SER A 187 7.57 -4.27 -29.34
N GLU A 188 6.94 -5.28 -29.93
CA GLU A 188 6.12 -5.08 -31.12
C GLU A 188 5.00 -4.07 -30.83
N PRO A 189 4.67 -3.15 -31.77
CA PRO A 189 3.65 -2.14 -31.58
C PRO A 189 2.29 -2.81 -31.34
N GLN A 190 1.75 -2.64 -30.14
CA GLN A 190 0.45 -3.18 -29.77
C GLN A 190 -0.62 -2.12 -29.99
N THR A 191 -1.65 -2.46 -30.78
CA THR A 191 -2.82 -1.58 -30.97
C THR A 191 -3.76 -1.70 -29.78
N LEU A 192 -3.97 -0.59 -29.05
CA LEU A 192 -4.87 -0.58 -27.87
C LEU A 192 -6.34 -0.48 -28.28
N PHE A 193 -6.69 0.37 -29.26
CA PHE A 193 -8.05 0.65 -29.67
C PHE A 193 -8.34 0.26 -31.12
N CYS A 194 -9.56 -0.24 -31.35
CA CYS A 194 -10.11 -0.45 -32.68
C CYS A 194 -10.85 0.80 -33.15
N LEU A 195 -10.46 1.32 -34.31
CA LEU A 195 -11.11 2.45 -34.97
C LEU A 195 -11.76 1.99 -36.27
N LYS A 196 -12.99 2.41 -36.51
CA LYS A 196 -13.69 2.16 -37.76
C LYS A 196 -13.72 3.45 -38.59
N LEU A 197 -13.38 3.35 -39.85
CA LEU A 197 -13.58 4.43 -40.80
C LEU A 197 -15.02 4.43 -41.22
N VAL A 198 -15.72 5.57 -41.08
CA VAL A 198 -17.13 5.73 -41.42
C VAL A 198 -17.31 6.91 -42.35
N LEU A 199 -18.30 6.79 -43.26
CA LEU A 199 -18.71 7.87 -44.11
C LEU A 199 -20.07 8.39 -43.62
N GLU A 200 -20.06 9.59 -43.05
CA GLU A 200 -21.29 10.26 -42.57
C GLU A 200 -21.44 11.64 -43.22
N ASN A 201 -22.61 11.92 -43.76
CA ASN A 201 -22.91 13.21 -44.40
C ASN A 201 -21.88 13.65 -45.46
N GLY A 202 -21.33 12.69 -46.21
CA GLY A 202 -20.31 12.95 -47.22
C GLY A 202 -18.90 13.22 -46.69
N ARG A 203 -18.68 13.11 -45.37
CA ARG A 203 -17.37 13.22 -44.73
C ARG A 203 -16.91 11.86 -44.21
N ILE A 204 -15.62 11.61 -44.36
CA ILE A 204 -14.98 10.42 -43.81
C ILE A 204 -14.41 10.78 -42.45
N ASP A 205 -14.73 9.98 -41.44
CA ASP A 205 -14.26 10.18 -40.07
C ASP A 205 -14.01 8.83 -39.38
N TYR A 206 -13.34 8.87 -38.22
CA TYR A 206 -13.10 7.69 -37.37
C TYR A 206 -14.17 7.58 -36.27
N LYS A 207 -14.60 6.34 -36.01
CA LYS A 207 -15.44 6.01 -34.84
C LYS A 207 -14.79 4.91 -34.01
N PRO A 208 -14.67 5.09 -32.67
CA PRO A 208 -14.94 6.33 -31.90
C PRO A 208 -14.00 7.49 -32.31
N THR A 209 -14.43 8.73 -32.05
CA THR A 209 -13.61 9.91 -32.34
C THR A 209 -12.39 9.97 -31.43
N MET A 210 -11.29 10.58 -31.88
CA MET A 210 -10.11 10.77 -31.05
C MET A 210 -10.36 11.59 -29.79
N ILE A 211 -11.31 12.54 -29.86
CA ILE A 211 -11.74 13.31 -28.67
C ILE A 211 -12.37 12.39 -27.63
N SER A 212 -13.25 11.47 -28.05
CA SER A 212 -13.87 10.48 -27.16
C SER A 212 -12.84 9.56 -26.53
N LEU A 213 -11.86 9.06 -27.30
CA LEU A 213 -10.80 8.20 -26.78
C LEU A 213 -9.87 8.94 -25.82
N THR A 214 -9.48 10.16 -26.12
CA THR A 214 -8.65 10.98 -25.24
C THR A 214 -9.38 11.27 -23.93
N HIS A 215 -10.68 11.53 -23.98
CA HIS A 215 -11.51 11.70 -22.79
C HIS A 215 -11.57 10.43 -21.93
N LEU A 216 -11.80 9.27 -22.57
CA LEU A 216 -11.82 7.96 -21.89
C LEU A 216 -10.48 7.66 -21.20
N VAL A 217 -9.37 7.84 -21.90
CA VAL A 217 -8.02 7.61 -21.35
C VAL A 217 -7.74 8.53 -20.15
N ASN A 218 -8.15 9.81 -20.24
CA ASN A 218 -8.01 10.78 -19.16
C ASN A 218 -8.86 10.38 -17.94
N ILE A 219 -10.10 9.92 -18.16
CA ILE A 219 -10.96 9.40 -17.08
C ILE A 219 -10.26 8.20 -16.43
N VAL A 220 -9.83 7.22 -17.21
CA VAL A 220 -9.17 6.02 -16.70
C VAL A 220 -7.91 6.39 -15.88
N ALA A 221 -7.07 7.29 -16.37
CA ALA A 221 -5.88 7.74 -15.63
C ALA A 221 -6.24 8.39 -14.27
N LYS A 222 -7.27 9.25 -14.23
CA LYS A 222 -7.76 9.85 -12.98
C LYS A 222 -8.36 8.80 -12.04
N GLU A 223 -9.08 7.85 -12.57
CA GLU A 223 -9.72 6.78 -11.81
C GLU A 223 -8.71 5.78 -11.22
N LEU A 224 -7.59 5.52 -11.89
CA LEU A 224 -6.47 4.75 -11.33
C LEU A 224 -5.97 5.38 -10.03
N ILE A 225 -5.75 6.71 -10.04
CA ILE A 225 -5.32 7.44 -8.85
C ILE A 225 -6.43 7.43 -7.78
N SER A 226 -7.70 7.61 -8.17
CA SER A 226 -8.82 7.64 -7.23
C SER A 226 -9.14 6.29 -6.58
N THR A 227 -8.66 5.18 -7.16
CA THR A 227 -8.89 3.83 -6.64
C THR A 227 -8.36 3.66 -5.21
N ILE A 228 -7.27 4.36 -4.86
CA ILE A 228 -6.69 4.29 -3.52
C ILE A 228 -7.43 5.12 -2.45
N ALA A 229 -8.42 5.95 -2.85
CA ALA A 229 -9.18 6.78 -1.91
C ALA A 229 -9.98 5.96 -0.87
N VAL A 230 -10.20 4.67 -1.15
CA VAL A 230 -10.87 3.73 -0.24
C VAL A 230 -9.99 3.31 0.95
N VAL A 231 -8.69 3.65 0.94
CA VAL A 231 -7.73 3.30 2.00
C VAL A 231 -7.50 4.53 2.88
N PRO A 232 -8.08 4.59 4.07
CA PRO A 232 -7.84 5.68 5.01
C PRO A 232 -6.49 5.52 5.73
N ARG A 233 -5.97 6.60 6.34
CA ARG A 233 -4.74 6.55 7.13
C ARG A 233 -4.97 5.79 8.45
N LEU A 234 -4.04 4.90 8.78
CA LEU A 234 -4.10 4.09 9.98
C LEU A 234 -3.97 4.94 11.25
N CYS A 235 -3.16 6.00 11.23
CA CYS A 235 -3.01 6.90 12.35
C CYS A 235 -4.32 7.64 12.74
N ASP A 236 -5.24 7.83 11.79
CA ASP A 236 -6.55 8.45 12.06
C ASP A 236 -7.56 7.44 12.66
N ILE A 237 -7.39 6.14 12.39
CA ILE A 237 -8.29 5.06 12.82
C ILE A 237 -7.82 4.44 14.14
N LEU A 238 -6.51 4.29 14.31
CA LEU A 238 -5.88 3.60 15.42
C LEU A 238 -5.34 4.58 16.48
N SER A 239 -6.00 5.74 16.64
CA SER A 239 -5.65 6.61 17.75
C SER A 239 -5.92 5.88 19.08
N PRO A 240 -5.06 6.07 20.10
CA PRO A 240 -5.25 5.39 21.40
C PRO A 240 -6.61 5.63 22.03
N GLU A 241 -7.26 6.73 21.68
CA GLU A 241 -8.59 7.11 22.15
C GLU A 241 -9.71 6.27 21.50
N THR A 242 -9.57 5.98 20.20
CA THR A 242 -10.53 5.14 19.46
C THR A 242 -10.40 3.66 19.81
N VAL A 243 -9.20 3.16 20.09
CA VAL A 243 -8.99 1.75 20.45
C VAL A 243 -9.54 1.44 21.84
N LYS A 244 -9.44 2.38 22.80
CA LYS A 244 -10.03 2.22 24.15
C LYS A 244 -11.57 2.23 24.12
N GLN A 245 -12.19 2.99 23.22
CA GLN A 245 -13.65 3.04 23.08
C GLN A 245 -14.24 1.75 22.48
N SER A 246 -13.53 1.10 21.55
CA SER A 246 -14.01 -0.15 20.94
C SER A 246 -13.87 -1.38 21.83
N SER A 247 -13.06 -1.34 22.89
CA SER A 247 -12.96 -2.45 23.87
C SER A 247 -14.09 -2.44 24.92
N VAL A 248 -14.84 -1.35 25.04
CA VAL A 248 -15.94 -1.18 26.01
C VAL A 248 -17.33 -1.34 25.37
N ALA A 249 -17.42 -1.18 24.04
CA ALA A 249 -18.69 -1.25 23.31
C ALA A 249 -18.91 -2.63 22.70
N ASN A 250 -19.28 -3.60 23.54
CA ASN A 250 -19.85 -4.87 23.09
C ASN A 250 -21.38 -4.77 22.97
N ASP A 251 -21.91 -3.61 22.60
CA ASP A 251 -23.35 -3.43 22.37
C ASP A 251 -23.62 -2.88 20.97
N ARG A 252 -24.50 -3.62 20.30
CA ARG A 252 -25.05 -3.35 18.98
C ARG A 252 -25.81 -2.03 19.01
N SER A 253 -25.31 -1.00 18.37
CA SER A 253 -26.14 -0.05 17.58
C SER A 253 -25.31 1.07 16.96
N ASP A 254 -25.68 1.44 15.75
CA ASP A 254 -25.28 2.62 14.98
C ASP A 254 -23.85 2.70 14.41
N CYS A 255 -23.60 1.90 13.38
CA CYS A 255 -22.51 2.11 12.42
C CYS A 255 -22.70 3.35 11.52
N SER A 256 -23.77 4.14 11.68
CA SER A 256 -24.07 5.25 10.77
C SER A 256 -23.59 6.64 11.19
N ALA A 257 -23.10 6.81 12.42
CA ALA A 257 -22.81 8.14 12.98
C ALA A 257 -21.32 8.52 13.06
N LEU A 258 -20.40 7.68 12.66
CA LEU A 258 -18.94 7.91 12.78
C LEU A 258 -18.21 8.00 11.43
N THR A 259 -18.81 8.58 10.41
CA THR A 259 -18.05 9.08 9.25
C THR A 259 -17.31 10.37 9.59
N LYS A 260 -16.46 10.36 10.61
CA LYS A 260 -15.33 11.29 10.65
C LYS A 260 -14.57 11.07 9.34
N ARG A 261 -14.48 12.11 8.51
CA ARG A 261 -13.71 12.08 7.25
C ARG A 261 -12.25 11.76 7.60
N HIS A 262 -11.92 10.47 7.63
CA HIS A 262 -10.54 10.04 7.76
C HIS A 262 -9.78 10.50 6.52
N ARG A 263 -8.62 11.07 6.72
CA ARG A 263 -7.74 11.47 5.61
C ARG A 263 -7.30 10.21 4.86
N SER A 264 -7.49 10.17 3.56
CA SER A 264 -6.99 9.09 2.71
C SER A 264 -5.59 9.43 2.19
N PHE A 265 -4.90 8.42 1.67
CA PHE A 265 -3.63 8.62 0.99
C PHE A 265 -3.77 9.30 -0.38
N TYR A 266 -5.01 9.46 -0.87
CA TYR A 266 -5.30 10.06 -2.16
C TYR A 266 -4.70 11.46 -2.32
N SER A 267 -4.84 12.32 -1.30
CA SER A 267 -4.37 13.71 -1.37
C SER A 267 -2.86 13.86 -1.54
N THR A 268 -2.07 12.94 -0.97
CA THR A 268 -0.61 12.96 -1.10
C THR A 268 -0.14 12.33 -2.40
N ILE A 269 -0.82 11.30 -2.88
CA ILE A 269 -0.43 10.57 -4.10
C ILE A 269 -0.94 11.28 -5.35
N SER A 270 -2.12 11.91 -5.31
CA SER A 270 -2.65 12.67 -6.47
C SER A 270 -1.81 13.90 -6.84
N ASN A 271 -1.09 14.48 -5.89
CA ASN A 271 -0.22 15.64 -6.10
C ASN A 271 1.25 15.26 -6.31
N ASP A 272 1.56 13.98 -6.47
CA ASP A 272 2.91 13.50 -6.70
C ASP A 272 3.38 13.89 -8.11
N GLU A 273 4.52 14.60 -8.19
CA GLU A 273 5.08 15.09 -9.46
C GLU A 273 5.39 13.96 -10.46
N ASP A 274 5.84 12.81 -9.98
CA ASP A 274 6.14 11.67 -10.84
C ASP A 274 4.86 11.12 -11.49
N MET A 275 3.75 11.08 -10.73
CA MET A 275 2.46 10.68 -11.28
C MET A 275 1.95 11.66 -12.33
N LEU A 276 2.06 12.95 -12.04
CA LEU A 276 1.67 14.01 -12.98
C LEU A 276 2.49 13.95 -14.27
N LYS A 277 3.81 13.72 -14.18
CA LYS A 277 4.68 13.55 -15.38
C LYS A 277 4.20 12.38 -16.24
N ILE A 278 3.85 11.24 -15.65
CA ILE A 278 3.35 10.07 -16.40
C ILE A 278 2.00 10.40 -17.06
N VAL A 279 1.09 11.07 -16.37
CA VAL A 279 -0.20 11.49 -16.94
C VAL A 279 0.02 12.44 -18.13
N VAL A 280 0.93 13.38 -18.04
CA VAL A 280 1.30 14.27 -19.16
C VAL A 280 1.85 13.46 -20.34
N GLN A 281 2.72 12.46 -20.10
CA GLN A 281 3.23 11.58 -21.16
C GLN A 281 2.10 10.81 -21.86
N ILE A 282 1.10 10.32 -21.11
CA ILE A 282 -0.08 9.66 -21.65
C ILE A 282 -0.86 10.63 -22.57
N MET A 283 -1.12 11.85 -22.11
CA MET A 283 -1.86 12.85 -22.90
C MET A 283 -1.11 13.30 -24.16
N ASN A 284 0.22 13.46 -24.07
CA ASN A 284 1.07 13.76 -25.22
C ASN A 284 1.01 12.63 -26.28
N GLY A 285 1.05 11.36 -25.85
CA GLY A 285 0.89 10.22 -26.74
C GLY A 285 -0.46 10.21 -27.46
N MET A 286 -1.54 10.50 -26.74
CA MET A 286 -2.89 10.62 -27.35
C MET A 286 -2.95 11.78 -28.37
N SER A 287 -2.31 12.91 -28.09
CA SER A 287 -2.25 14.05 -29.01
C SER A 287 -1.46 13.72 -30.26
N LEU A 288 -0.35 12.99 -30.13
CA LEU A 288 0.44 12.53 -31.26
C LEU A 288 -0.36 11.56 -32.14
N ALA A 289 -1.03 10.57 -31.53
CA ALA A 289 -1.88 9.63 -32.24
C ALA A 289 -3.03 10.34 -32.98
N ALA A 290 -3.64 11.37 -32.38
CA ALA A 290 -4.67 12.19 -33.03
C ALA A 290 -4.12 12.89 -34.29
N THR A 291 -2.93 13.47 -34.22
CA THR A 291 -2.28 14.16 -35.35
C THR A 291 -1.98 13.18 -36.49
N GLU A 292 -1.47 12.00 -36.17
CA GLU A 292 -1.18 10.96 -37.16
C GLU A 292 -2.46 10.47 -37.86
N LEU A 293 -3.53 10.23 -37.10
CA LEU A 293 -4.82 9.82 -37.69
C LEU A 293 -5.43 10.91 -38.56
N GLN A 294 -5.33 12.18 -38.21
CA GLN A 294 -5.77 13.29 -39.06
C GLN A 294 -4.96 13.37 -40.37
N ARG A 295 -3.66 13.13 -40.30
CA ARG A 295 -2.77 13.07 -41.49
C ARG A 295 -3.20 11.94 -42.43
N HIS A 296 -3.48 10.76 -41.88
CA HIS A 296 -4.02 9.62 -42.65
C HIS A 296 -5.35 9.95 -43.31
N LEU A 297 -6.29 10.52 -42.56
CA LEU A 297 -7.59 10.92 -43.08
C LEU A 297 -7.46 11.91 -44.23
N GLY A 298 -6.55 12.90 -44.11
CA GLY A 298 -6.27 13.86 -45.16
C GLY A 298 -5.65 13.21 -46.43
N SER A 299 -4.93 12.09 -46.32
CA SER A 299 -4.44 11.35 -47.49
C SER A 299 -5.57 10.62 -48.22
N TYR A 300 -6.55 10.02 -47.52
CA TYR A 300 -7.70 9.40 -48.15
C TYR A 300 -8.58 10.40 -48.88
N ILE A 301 -8.80 11.60 -48.34
CA ILE A 301 -9.57 12.66 -48.97
C ILE A 301 -8.89 13.12 -50.28
N ARG A 302 -7.58 13.27 -50.32
CA ARG A 302 -6.81 13.63 -51.49
C ARG A 302 -6.86 12.56 -52.58
N CYS A 303 -6.72 11.30 -52.25
CA CYS A 303 -6.86 10.20 -53.21
C CYS A 303 -8.25 10.18 -53.86
N ARG A 304 -9.33 10.52 -53.15
CA ARG A 304 -10.67 10.55 -53.66
C ARG A 304 -10.95 11.73 -54.62
N SER A 305 -10.30 12.89 -54.41
CA SER A 305 -10.40 14.01 -55.33
C SER A 305 -9.72 13.67 -56.68
N ILE A 306 -8.58 13.01 -56.63
CA ILE A 306 -7.86 12.57 -57.86
C ILE A 306 -8.71 11.58 -58.68
N LEU A 307 -9.42 10.64 -58.00
CA LEU A 307 -10.33 9.69 -58.68
C LEU A 307 -11.61 10.32 -59.25
N ARG A 308 -12.01 11.50 -58.78
CA ARG A 308 -13.17 12.22 -59.25
C ARG A 308 -12.86 13.09 -60.46
N ASP A 309 -11.62 13.52 -60.59
CA ASP A 309 -11.13 14.39 -61.66
C ASP A 309 -10.46 13.63 -62.78
N SER A 310 -10.51 12.28 -62.76
CA SER A 310 -10.11 11.44 -63.90
C SER A 310 -11.27 11.32 -64.89
N PRO A 311 -11.14 11.72 -66.17
CA PRO A 311 -12.18 11.72 -67.18
C PRO A 311 -12.72 10.34 -67.52
#